data_053545a51d376f7400d968fb07c32150
#
_entry.id   053545a51d376f7400d968fb07c32150
#
_cell.length_a   1.000
_cell.length_b   1.000
_cell.length_c   1.000
_cell.angle_alpha   90.00
_cell.angle_beta   90.00
_cell.angle_gamma   90.00
#
_symmetry.space_group_name_H-M   'P 1'
#
loop_
_entity.id
_entity.type
_entity.pdbx_description
1 polymer ?
#
loop_
_entity_poly.entity_id
_entity_poly.type
_entity_poly.pdbx_seq_one_letter_code
_entity_poly.pdbx_strand_id
1 'polypeptide(L)'
;MISGVRTITRRTSVWTPPVRSSSETRERLLAAAERLFAERGFAPVSVRMIAAEADVNWSLLGYYFRGKDGLLAEVYRRHCESLNSERLRLLAAARRGGRRLESVIEAFVRPALAEIRGRGEETTFSRLRAMLAAEDAPLLTQLVAENFDQSSRTFLAALRECLPSLSADEILWRFHFMLGTIYYSASSPQRIKAFSRGRCDPGDVDATVRHLVPFLAAAFRSAAITTPAGRRPARAARRR
;
A
#
# COMPACT_ATOMS: atom_id res chain seq x y z
N MET A 1 60.62 -31.81 47.02
CA MET A 1 60.20 -30.47 46.61
C MET A 1 60.10 -30.49 45.12
N ILE A 2 58.94 -30.65 44.56
CA ILE A 2 58.70 -30.59 43.11
C ILE A 2 57.52 -29.69 42.87
N SER A 3 57.84 -28.55 42.23
CA SER A 3 56.88 -27.50 41.87
C SER A 3 56.07 -27.93 40.68
N GLY A 4 54.75 -28.05 40.82
CA GLY A 4 53.80 -28.31 39.69
C GLY A 4 53.41 -27.04 38.99
N VAL A 5 53.87 -26.87 37.77
CA VAL A 5 53.41 -25.79 36.85
C VAL A 5 52.10 -26.24 36.24
N ARG A 6 50.99 -25.58 36.60
CA ARG A 6 49.67 -25.73 35.93
C ARG A 6 49.68 -24.89 34.66
N THR A 7 49.72 -25.54 33.53
CA THR A 7 49.51 -24.93 32.21
C THR A 7 48.01 -24.62 32.03
N ILE A 8 47.64 -23.32 32.07
CA ILE A 8 46.29 -22.85 31.76
C ILE A 8 46.17 -22.74 30.23
N THR A 9 45.56 -23.76 29.64
CA THR A 9 45.17 -23.68 28.21
C THR A 9 43.95 -22.74 28.06
N ARG A 10 44.19 -21.50 27.64
CA ARG A 10 43.10 -20.61 27.20
C ARG A 10 42.51 -21.19 25.92
N ARG A 11 41.32 -21.78 26.04
CA ARG A 11 40.44 -22.01 24.88
C ARG A 11 39.93 -20.65 24.40
N THR A 12 40.50 -20.12 23.35
CA THR A 12 39.91 -19.06 22.56
C THR A 12 38.71 -19.65 21.79
N SER A 13 37.52 -19.53 22.35
CA SER A 13 36.30 -19.79 21.59
C SER A 13 36.22 -18.76 20.47
N VAL A 14 36.50 -19.16 19.25
CA VAL A 14 36.22 -18.38 18.06
C VAL A 14 34.69 -18.27 17.98
N TRP A 15 34.16 -17.10 18.32
CA TRP A 15 32.74 -16.81 18.15
C TRP A 15 32.44 -16.86 16.65
N THR A 16 31.78 -17.92 16.19
CA THR A 16 31.26 -18.06 14.84
C THR A 16 29.82 -17.55 14.87
N PRO A 17 29.49 -16.45 14.16
CA PRO A 17 28.12 -16.00 14.11
C PRO A 17 27.23 -17.09 13.50
N PRO A 18 25.99 -17.30 14.02
CA PRO A 18 25.09 -18.31 13.50
C PRO A 18 24.88 -18.07 11.98
N VAL A 19 24.96 -19.14 11.20
CA VAL A 19 24.62 -19.10 9.76
C VAL A 19 23.16 -18.72 9.65
N ARG A 20 22.92 -17.47 9.27
CA ARG A 20 21.56 -16.93 9.11
C ARG A 20 20.84 -17.68 8.00
N SER A 21 19.57 -18.02 8.24
CA SER A 21 18.76 -18.68 7.21
C SER A 21 18.57 -17.77 5.99
N SER A 22 18.42 -18.36 4.83
CA SER A 22 18.12 -17.62 3.59
C SER A 22 16.86 -16.74 3.72
N SER A 23 15.86 -17.23 4.45
CA SER A 23 14.61 -16.51 4.76
C SER A 23 14.86 -15.29 5.65
N GLU A 24 15.66 -15.42 6.70
CA GLU A 24 15.99 -14.31 7.62
C GLU A 24 16.76 -13.20 6.89
N THR A 25 17.72 -13.57 6.06
CA THR A 25 18.48 -12.63 5.24
C THR A 25 17.56 -11.84 4.29
N ARG A 26 16.62 -12.54 3.65
CA ARG A 26 15.64 -11.93 2.74
C ARG A 26 14.73 -10.93 3.47
N GLU A 27 14.22 -11.27 4.66
CA GLU A 27 13.36 -10.40 5.47
C GLU A 27 14.11 -9.15 5.94
N ARG A 28 15.36 -9.27 6.33
CA ARG A 28 16.21 -8.13 6.75
C ARG A 28 16.42 -7.14 5.59
N LEU A 29 16.68 -7.64 4.39
CA LEU A 29 16.82 -6.80 3.19
C LEU A 29 15.51 -6.05 2.88
N LEU A 30 14.35 -6.71 3.00
CA LEU A 30 13.04 -6.09 2.78
C LEU A 30 12.77 -4.99 3.81
N ALA A 31 12.97 -5.27 5.10
CA ALA A 31 12.75 -4.29 6.16
C ALA A 31 13.68 -3.08 6.06
N ALA A 32 14.96 -3.30 5.72
CA ALA A 32 15.92 -2.23 5.51
C ALA A 32 15.54 -1.36 4.29
N ALA A 33 15.14 -1.98 3.19
CA ALA A 33 14.73 -1.29 1.97
C ALA A 33 13.47 -0.43 2.21
N GLU A 34 12.44 -1.01 2.83
CA GLU A 34 11.20 -0.29 3.13
C GLU A 34 11.48 0.96 3.96
N ARG A 35 12.28 0.84 5.02
CA ARG A 35 12.65 1.97 5.88
C ARG A 35 13.43 3.04 5.09
N LEU A 36 14.49 2.65 4.40
CA LEU A 36 15.34 3.59 3.67
C LEU A 36 14.59 4.31 2.54
N PHE A 37 13.75 3.59 1.80
CA PHE A 37 12.93 4.21 0.76
C PHE A 37 11.88 5.17 1.34
N ALA A 38 11.28 4.85 2.48
CA ALA A 38 10.32 5.72 3.14
C ALA A 38 10.94 6.97 3.78
N GLU A 39 12.22 6.90 4.19
CA GLU A 39 12.94 8.01 4.81
C GLU A 39 13.62 8.93 3.80
N ARG A 40 14.16 8.38 2.72
CA ARG A 40 15.07 9.07 1.81
C ARG A 40 14.59 9.18 0.37
N GLY A 41 13.47 8.52 0.03
CA GLY A 41 13.02 8.35 -1.34
C GLY A 41 13.68 7.17 -2.04
N PHE A 42 13.17 6.81 -3.22
CA PHE A 42 13.70 5.69 -3.99
C PHE A 42 15.02 6.05 -4.68
N ALA A 43 15.08 7.20 -5.38
CA ALA A 43 16.20 7.55 -6.23
C ALA A 43 17.57 7.58 -5.49
N PRO A 44 17.74 8.24 -4.33
CA PRO A 44 19.05 8.36 -3.67
C PRO A 44 19.51 7.11 -2.93
N VAL A 45 18.63 6.13 -2.69
CA VAL A 45 18.99 4.89 -1.97
C VAL A 45 19.70 3.91 -2.89
N SER A 46 20.88 3.43 -2.49
CA SER A 46 21.65 2.45 -3.25
C SER A 46 21.53 1.03 -2.67
N VAL A 47 21.78 0.02 -3.50
CA VAL A 47 21.85 -1.40 -3.09
C VAL A 47 22.85 -1.61 -1.93
N ARG A 48 23.97 -0.88 -1.95
CA ARG A 48 24.99 -0.97 -0.89
C ARG A 48 24.50 -0.40 0.43
N MET A 49 23.73 0.69 0.40
CA MET A 49 23.11 1.25 1.61
C MET A 49 22.13 0.27 2.23
N ILE A 50 21.28 -0.36 1.41
CA ILE A 50 20.31 -1.36 1.89
C ILE A 50 21.03 -2.56 2.50
N ALA A 51 22.08 -3.06 1.85
CA ALA A 51 22.85 -4.20 2.34
C ALA A 51 23.59 -3.90 3.65
N ALA A 52 24.16 -2.70 3.77
CA ALA A 52 24.81 -2.23 5.01
C ALA A 52 23.80 -2.12 6.16
N GLU A 53 22.63 -1.53 5.91
CA GLU A 53 21.55 -1.39 6.89
C GLU A 53 20.99 -2.75 7.33
N ALA A 54 20.92 -3.71 6.41
CA ALA A 54 20.52 -5.08 6.68
C ALA A 54 21.63 -5.93 7.34
N ASP A 55 22.86 -5.43 7.41
CA ASP A 55 24.07 -6.19 7.83
C ASP A 55 24.20 -7.50 7.06
N VAL A 56 24.21 -7.40 5.72
CA VAL A 56 24.38 -8.52 4.78
C VAL A 56 25.32 -8.14 3.64
N ASN A 57 25.84 -9.15 2.94
CA ASN A 57 26.63 -8.91 1.74
C ASN A 57 25.71 -8.37 0.62
N TRP A 58 26.09 -7.26 -0.03
CA TRP A 58 25.33 -6.62 -1.11
C TRP A 58 25.07 -7.53 -2.32
N SER A 59 25.93 -8.53 -2.58
CA SER A 59 25.74 -9.48 -3.68
C SER A 59 24.47 -10.32 -3.52
N LEU A 60 24.03 -10.55 -2.27
CA LEU A 60 22.82 -11.31 -1.98
C LEU A 60 21.54 -10.58 -2.44
N LEU A 61 21.56 -9.24 -2.50
CA LEU A 61 20.42 -8.48 -2.98
C LEU A 61 20.12 -8.81 -4.45
N GLY A 62 21.15 -8.89 -5.30
CA GLY A 62 20.99 -9.31 -6.69
C GLY A 62 20.42 -10.72 -6.82
N TYR A 63 20.86 -11.64 -5.96
CA TYR A 63 20.38 -13.01 -5.93
C TYR A 63 18.91 -13.13 -5.53
N TYR A 64 18.48 -12.41 -4.48
CA TYR A 64 17.10 -12.51 -3.98
C TYR A 64 16.09 -11.68 -4.77
N PHE A 65 16.48 -10.50 -5.27
CA PHE A 65 15.52 -9.50 -5.76
C PHE A 65 15.80 -8.96 -7.16
N ARG A 66 16.85 -9.42 -7.83
CA ARG A 66 17.26 -8.93 -9.16
C ARG A 66 17.55 -7.41 -9.21
N GLY A 67 17.95 -6.81 -8.07
CA GLY A 67 18.28 -5.41 -7.99
C GLY A 67 17.33 -4.57 -7.13
N LYS A 68 17.50 -3.25 -7.18
CA LYS A 68 16.76 -2.29 -6.35
C LYS A 68 15.27 -2.23 -6.72
N ASP A 69 14.95 -2.25 -8.02
CA ASP A 69 13.58 -2.20 -8.53
C ASP A 69 12.79 -3.45 -8.13
N GLY A 70 13.40 -4.63 -8.25
CA GLY A 70 12.78 -5.87 -7.82
C GLY A 70 12.57 -5.96 -6.30
N LEU A 71 13.46 -5.36 -5.52
CA LEU A 71 13.29 -5.24 -4.08
C LEU A 71 12.13 -4.31 -3.72
N LEU A 72 12.00 -3.15 -4.40
CA LEU A 72 10.85 -2.26 -4.24
C LEU A 72 9.55 -2.95 -4.64
N ALA A 73 9.53 -3.67 -5.76
CA ALA A 73 8.36 -4.42 -6.21
C ALA A 73 7.91 -5.44 -5.16
N GLU A 74 8.86 -6.13 -4.52
CA GLU A 74 8.54 -7.11 -3.48
C GLU A 74 8.01 -6.46 -2.19
N VAL A 75 8.57 -5.33 -1.75
CA VAL A 75 8.02 -4.54 -0.64
C VAL A 75 6.58 -4.14 -0.95
N TYR A 76 6.35 -3.60 -2.15
CA TYR A 76 5.03 -3.14 -2.60
C TYR A 76 4.01 -4.28 -2.65
N ARG A 77 4.38 -5.41 -3.27
CA ARG A 77 3.54 -6.60 -3.39
C ARG A 77 3.07 -7.11 -2.02
N ARG A 78 4.00 -7.19 -1.05
CA ARG A 78 3.71 -7.69 0.30
C ARG A 78 2.62 -6.90 1.02
N HIS A 79 2.71 -5.56 0.97
CA HIS A 79 1.68 -4.69 1.55
C HIS A 79 0.36 -4.75 0.80
N CYS A 80 0.42 -4.77 -0.53
CA CYS A 80 -0.78 -4.85 -1.37
C CYS A 80 -1.52 -6.18 -1.20
N GLU A 81 -0.81 -7.30 -1.06
CA GLU A 81 -1.43 -8.61 -0.82
C GLU A 81 -2.21 -8.63 0.48
N SER A 82 -1.63 -8.13 1.57
CA SER A 82 -2.32 -8.04 2.86
C SER A 82 -3.57 -7.18 2.76
N LEU A 83 -3.45 -5.98 2.20
CA LEU A 83 -4.56 -5.05 1.98
C LEU A 83 -5.66 -5.65 1.11
N ASN A 84 -5.30 -6.26 -0.03
CA ASN A 84 -6.27 -6.83 -0.95
C ASN A 84 -6.96 -8.07 -0.37
N SER A 85 -6.23 -8.90 0.37
CA SER A 85 -6.81 -10.07 1.05
C SER A 85 -7.88 -9.65 2.05
N GLU A 86 -7.62 -8.62 2.85
CA GLU A 86 -8.59 -8.10 3.82
C GLU A 86 -9.80 -7.46 3.11
N ARG A 87 -9.57 -6.68 2.04
CA ARG A 87 -10.64 -6.13 1.21
C ARG A 87 -11.56 -7.21 0.65
N LEU A 88 -11.00 -8.26 0.06
CA LEU A 88 -11.78 -9.35 -0.53
C LEU A 88 -12.53 -10.16 0.53
N ARG A 89 -11.92 -10.37 1.71
CA ARG A 89 -12.58 -11.01 2.86
C ARG A 89 -13.80 -10.22 3.32
N LEU A 90 -13.66 -8.90 3.47
CA LEU A 90 -14.77 -8.01 3.86
C LEU A 90 -15.84 -7.92 2.78
N LEU A 91 -15.45 -7.88 1.50
CA LEU A 91 -16.40 -7.89 0.39
C LEU A 91 -17.22 -9.19 0.37
N ALA A 92 -16.59 -10.34 0.62
CA ALA A 92 -17.30 -11.61 0.73
C ALA A 92 -18.31 -11.60 1.89
N ALA A 93 -17.97 -10.98 3.03
CA ALA A 93 -18.90 -10.80 4.14
C ALA A 93 -20.07 -9.85 3.78
N ALA A 94 -19.79 -8.73 3.12
CA ALA A 94 -20.81 -7.79 2.64
C ALA A 94 -21.81 -8.46 1.66
N ARG A 95 -21.32 -9.33 0.78
CA ARG A 95 -22.17 -10.10 -0.15
C ARG A 95 -23.10 -11.06 0.56
N ARG A 96 -22.67 -11.72 1.63
CA ARG A 96 -23.53 -12.58 2.46
C ARG A 96 -24.58 -11.80 3.25
N GLY A 97 -24.26 -10.56 3.64
CA GLY A 97 -25.16 -9.67 4.39
C GLY A 97 -26.17 -8.87 3.56
N GLY A 98 -26.43 -9.26 2.29
CA GLY A 98 -27.45 -8.64 1.44
C GLY A 98 -26.93 -7.56 0.47
N ARG A 99 -25.66 -7.49 0.20
CA ARG A 99 -25.03 -6.62 -0.81
C ARG A 99 -25.40 -5.15 -0.71
N ARG A 100 -25.41 -4.60 0.49
CA ARG A 100 -25.67 -3.17 0.68
C ARG A 100 -24.53 -2.35 0.17
N LEU A 101 -24.79 -1.28 -0.57
CA LEU A 101 -23.77 -0.40 -1.15
C LEU A 101 -22.77 0.09 -0.10
N GLU A 102 -23.27 0.50 1.09
CA GLU A 102 -22.43 0.93 2.20
C GLU A 102 -21.43 -0.15 2.63
N SER A 103 -21.89 -1.39 2.73
CA SER A 103 -21.02 -2.51 3.13
C SER A 103 -19.95 -2.81 2.08
N VAL A 104 -20.26 -2.67 0.80
CA VAL A 104 -19.28 -2.80 -0.29
C VAL A 104 -18.26 -1.67 -0.24
N ILE A 105 -18.70 -0.42 -0.04
CA ILE A 105 -17.82 0.74 0.10
C ILE A 105 -16.93 0.58 1.33
N GLU A 106 -17.50 0.22 2.48
CA GLU A 106 -16.74 0.02 3.72
C GLU A 106 -15.67 -1.06 3.57
N ALA A 107 -16.00 -2.18 2.91
CA ALA A 107 -15.05 -3.26 2.65
C ALA A 107 -13.81 -2.79 1.84
N PHE A 108 -13.97 -1.77 1.00
CA PHE A 108 -12.87 -1.19 0.25
C PHE A 108 -12.10 -0.13 1.04
N VAL A 109 -12.81 0.74 1.75
CA VAL A 109 -12.28 1.94 2.40
C VAL A 109 -11.55 1.62 3.70
N ARG A 110 -12.17 0.81 4.58
CA ARG A 110 -11.65 0.53 5.92
C ARG A 110 -10.23 -0.04 5.94
N PRO A 111 -9.91 -1.08 5.15
CA PRO A 111 -8.55 -1.62 5.14
C PRO A 111 -7.52 -0.61 4.63
N ALA A 112 -7.89 0.25 3.66
CA ALA A 112 -6.99 1.28 3.14
C ALA A 112 -6.66 2.35 4.18
N LEU A 113 -7.67 2.80 4.95
CA LEU A 113 -7.46 3.77 6.03
C LEU A 113 -6.64 3.16 7.17
N ALA A 114 -6.90 1.90 7.52
CA ALA A 114 -6.14 1.18 8.54
C ALA A 114 -4.67 0.98 8.13
N GLU A 115 -4.40 0.65 6.85
CA GLU A 115 -3.05 0.53 6.31
C GLU A 115 -2.30 1.85 6.37
N ILE A 116 -2.93 2.96 6.00
CA ILE A 116 -2.28 4.27 5.95
C ILE A 116 -1.99 4.81 7.35
N ARG A 117 -2.86 4.55 8.32
CA ARG A 117 -2.79 5.14 9.67
C ARG A 117 -2.25 4.20 10.74
N GLY A 118 -2.23 2.90 10.50
CA GLY A 118 -1.81 1.95 11.51
C GLY A 118 -2.52 2.19 12.85
N ARG A 119 -1.76 2.47 13.92
CA ARG A 119 -2.28 2.80 15.25
C ARG A 119 -2.47 4.32 15.47
N GLY A 120 -2.84 5.07 14.43
CA GLY A 120 -3.01 6.54 14.48
C GLY A 120 -1.83 7.32 13.92
N GLU A 121 -0.73 6.64 13.58
CA GLU A 121 0.44 7.22 12.93
C GLU A 121 0.53 6.79 11.46
N GLU A 122 1.20 7.59 10.65
CA GLU A 122 1.47 7.24 9.25
C GLU A 122 2.42 6.05 9.18
N THR A 123 2.02 5.00 8.45
CA THR A 123 2.84 3.79 8.30
C THR A 123 4.06 4.07 7.41
N THR A 124 5.11 3.27 7.58
CA THR A 124 6.31 3.33 6.72
C THR A 124 5.94 3.14 5.25
N PHE A 125 5.01 2.24 4.95
CA PHE A 125 4.53 2.00 3.59
C PHE A 125 3.74 3.18 3.01
N SER A 126 2.93 3.88 3.83
CA SER A 126 2.23 5.08 3.40
C SER A 126 3.22 6.19 3.01
N ARG A 127 4.26 6.40 3.81
CA ARG A 127 5.35 7.34 3.50
C ARG A 127 6.09 6.94 2.22
N LEU A 128 6.42 5.67 2.06
CA LEU A 128 7.02 5.15 0.84
C LEU A 128 6.19 5.49 -0.40
N ARG A 129 4.88 5.26 -0.35
CA ARG A 129 3.96 5.59 -1.46
C ARG A 129 3.93 7.08 -1.77
N ALA A 130 3.92 7.93 -0.74
CA ALA A 130 3.95 9.38 -0.91
C ALA A 130 5.27 9.85 -1.56
N MET A 131 6.39 9.30 -1.14
CA MET A 131 7.70 9.60 -1.73
C MET A 131 7.77 9.16 -3.20
N LEU A 132 7.33 7.95 -3.53
CA LEU A 132 7.31 7.47 -4.91
C LEU A 132 6.38 8.30 -5.82
N ALA A 133 5.25 8.77 -5.28
CA ALA A 133 4.35 9.66 -6.03
C ALA A 133 4.97 11.03 -6.28
N ALA A 134 5.75 11.56 -5.32
CA ALA A 134 6.45 12.82 -5.47
C ALA A 134 7.63 12.76 -6.47
N GLU A 135 8.23 11.58 -6.64
CA GLU A 135 9.31 11.36 -7.61
C GLU A 135 8.79 11.16 -9.05
N ASP A 136 7.46 11.14 -9.27
CA ASP A 136 6.81 10.83 -10.56
C ASP A 136 7.39 9.58 -11.24
N ALA A 137 7.65 8.56 -10.44
CA ALA A 137 8.35 7.37 -10.88
C ALA A 137 7.44 6.49 -11.75
N PRO A 138 7.79 6.21 -13.02
CA PRO A 138 7.01 5.31 -13.89
C PRO A 138 6.80 3.92 -13.27
N LEU A 139 7.76 3.47 -12.48
CA LEU A 139 7.70 2.23 -11.73
C LEU A 139 6.51 2.19 -10.76
N LEU A 140 6.11 3.32 -10.14
CA LEU A 140 4.94 3.35 -9.28
C LEU A 140 3.66 3.04 -10.05
N THR A 141 3.47 3.60 -11.24
CA THR A 141 2.30 3.33 -12.09
C THR A 141 2.20 1.84 -12.41
N GLN A 142 3.32 1.21 -12.76
CA GLN A 142 3.39 -0.23 -13.01
C GLN A 142 3.04 -1.03 -11.75
N LEU A 143 3.65 -0.72 -10.61
CA LEU A 143 3.41 -1.41 -9.34
C LEU A 143 1.94 -1.29 -8.89
N VAL A 144 1.31 -0.13 -9.08
CA VAL A 144 -0.11 0.06 -8.79
C VAL A 144 -0.97 -0.83 -9.68
N ALA A 145 -0.72 -0.83 -11.00
CA ALA A 145 -1.47 -1.67 -11.94
C ALA A 145 -1.34 -3.17 -11.59
N GLU A 146 -0.11 -3.65 -11.41
CA GLU A 146 0.16 -5.06 -11.10
C GLU A 146 -0.51 -5.54 -9.81
N ASN A 147 -0.56 -4.69 -8.78
CA ASN A 147 -0.99 -5.11 -7.45
C ASN A 147 -2.46 -4.80 -7.13
N PHE A 148 -3.08 -3.81 -7.77
CA PHE A 148 -4.43 -3.38 -7.42
C PHE A 148 -5.50 -3.63 -8.48
N ASP A 149 -5.14 -3.84 -9.75
CA ASP A 149 -6.12 -3.95 -10.83
C ASP A 149 -7.12 -5.08 -10.62
N GLN A 150 -6.67 -6.25 -10.17
CA GLN A 150 -7.56 -7.40 -9.96
C GLN A 150 -8.57 -7.13 -8.84
N SER A 151 -8.12 -6.62 -7.69
CA SER A 151 -9.02 -6.29 -6.59
C SER A 151 -9.98 -5.17 -6.97
N SER A 152 -9.50 -4.13 -7.67
CA SER A 152 -10.33 -3.02 -8.16
C SER A 152 -11.43 -3.50 -9.11
N ARG A 153 -11.13 -4.39 -10.06
CA ARG A 153 -12.13 -5.01 -10.95
C ARG A 153 -13.20 -5.77 -10.18
N THR A 154 -12.81 -6.49 -9.13
CA THR A 154 -13.76 -7.22 -8.26
C THR A 154 -14.72 -6.27 -7.54
N PHE A 155 -14.21 -5.15 -7.04
CA PHE A 155 -15.04 -4.12 -6.39
C PHE A 155 -15.90 -3.35 -7.39
N LEU A 156 -15.39 -3.02 -8.58
CA LEU A 156 -16.17 -2.42 -9.65
C LEU A 156 -17.36 -3.30 -10.05
N ALA A 157 -17.16 -4.61 -10.15
CA ALA A 157 -18.24 -5.55 -10.39
C ALA A 157 -19.28 -5.54 -9.26
N ALA A 158 -18.86 -5.55 -7.99
CA ALA A 158 -19.76 -5.49 -6.84
C ALA A 158 -20.55 -4.16 -6.77
N LEU A 159 -19.92 -3.04 -7.10
CA LEU A 159 -20.59 -1.73 -7.18
C LEU A 159 -21.64 -1.71 -8.30
N ARG A 160 -21.35 -2.30 -9.46
CA ARG A 160 -22.33 -2.44 -10.55
C ARG A 160 -23.52 -3.30 -10.15
N GLU A 161 -23.32 -4.37 -9.40
CA GLU A 161 -24.40 -5.19 -8.83
C GLU A 161 -25.31 -4.37 -7.88
N CYS A 162 -24.74 -3.42 -7.13
CA CYS A 162 -25.50 -2.54 -6.23
C CYS A 162 -26.23 -1.39 -6.95
N LEU A 163 -25.72 -0.99 -8.13
CA LEU A 163 -26.16 0.22 -8.86
C LEU A 163 -26.42 -0.10 -10.34
N PRO A 164 -27.38 -0.98 -10.66
CA PRO A 164 -27.60 -1.46 -12.02
C PRO A 164 -28.09 -0.38 -12.99
N SER A 165 -28.60 0.75 -12.48
CA SER A 165 -29.04 1.88 -13.28
C SER A 165 -27.92 2.78 -13.78
N LEU A 166 -26.71 2.66 -13.23
CA LEU A 166 -25.56 3.46 -13.65
C LEU A 166 -24.81 2.81 -14.82
N SER A 167 -24.32 3.63 -15.73
CA SER A 167 -23.43 3.18 -16.80
C SER A 167 -22.07 2.73 -16.24
N ALA A 168 -21.32 1.95 -17.02
CA ALA A 168 -19.99 1.52 -16.65
C ALA A 168 -19.06 2.72 -16.42
N ASP A 169 -19.16 3.75 -17.24
CA ASP A 169 -18.32 4.96 -17.14
C ASP A 169 -18.64 5.76 -15.87
N GLU A 170 -19.93 5.88 -15.50
CA GLU A 170 -20.33 6.52 -14.25
C GLU A 170 -19.78 5.79 -13.02
N ILE A 171 -19.80 4.47 -13.02
CA ILE A 171 -19.19 3.67 -11.94
C ILE A 171 -17.68 3.90 -11.87
N LEU A 172 -16.99 3.95 -13.03
CA LEU A 172 -15.54 4.19 -13.09
C LEU A 172 -15.18 5.58 -12.56
N TRP A 173 -15.92 6.63 -12.96
CA TRP A 173 -15.70 7.98 -12.45
C TRP A 173 -15.90 8.07 -10.94
N ARG A 174 -16.97 7.51 -10.41
CA ARG A 174 -17.27 7.50 -8.98
C ARG A 174 -16.25 6.71 -8.19
N PHE A 175 -15.80 5.58 -8.74
CA PHE A 175 -14.71 4.81 -8.15
C PHE A 175 -13.40 5.60 -8.12
N HIS A 176 -13.07 6.30 -9.19
CA HIS A 176 -11.91 7.19 -9.24
C HIS A 176 -11.98 8.30 -8.17
N PHE A 177 -13.13 8.95 -8.03
CA PHE A 177 -13.32 9.98 -6.98
C PHE A 177 -13.25 9.39 -5.58
N MET A 178 -13.76 8.18 -5.37
CA MET A 178 -13.59 7.47 -4.11
C MET A 178 -12.11 7.22 -3.79
N LEU A 179 -11.30 6.80 -4.74
CA LEU A 179 -9.86 6.65 -4.56
C LEU A 179 -9.20 7.97 -4.17
N GLY A 180 -9.53 9.06 -4.86
CA GLY A 180 -9.03 10.41 -4.54
C GLY A 180 -9.42 10.85 -3.13
N THR A 181 -10.65 10.57 -2.71
CA THR A 181 -11.14 10.90 -1.36
C THR A 181 -10.38 10.14 -0.28
N ILE A 182 -10.17 8.83 -0.47
CA ILE A 182 -9.39 8.00 0.46
C ILE A 182 -7.96 8.53 0.55
N TYR A 183 -7.33 8.74 -0.61
CA TYR A 183 -5.95 9.20 -0.68
C TYR A 183 -5.75 10.55 0.02
N TYR A 184 -6.60 11.55 -0.28
CA TYR A 184 -6.52 12.87 0.35
C TYR A 184 -6.76 12.82 1.87
N SER A 185 -7.80 12.10 2.30
CA SER A 185 -8.11 11.95 3.74
C SER A 185 -6.95 11.34 4.53
N ALA A 186 -6.18 10.49 3.86
CA ALA A 186 -5.04 9.81 4.45
C ALA A 186 -3.77 10.68 4.43
N SER A 187 -3.49 11.39 3.34
CA SER A 187 -2.25 12.14 3.15
C SER A 187 -2.24 13.53 3.83
N SER A 188 -3.40 14.11 4.12
CA SER A 188 -3.51 15.49 4.63
C SER A 188 -4.36 15.62 5.91
N PRO A 189 -4.13 14.81 6.95
CA PRO A 189 -4.97 14.80 8.15
C PRO A 189 -4.84 16.07 8.99
N GLN A 190 -3.69 16.71 8.95
CA GLN A 190 -3.40 17.87 9.80
C GLN A 190 -4.28 19.07 9.45
N ARG A 191 -4.66 19.20 8.16
CA ARG A 191 -5.48 20.32 7.71
C ARG A 191 -6.86 20.34 8.36
N ILE A 192 -7.59 19.23 8.34
CA ILE A 192 -8.92 19.17 8.96
C ILE A 192 -8.82 19.19 10.48
N LYS A 193 -7.80 18.60 11.07
CA LYS A 193 -7.55 18.65 12.51
C LYS A 193 -7.36 20.09 12.98
N ALA A 194 -6.60 20.91 12.24
CA ALA A 194 -6.40 22.32 12.52
C ALA A 194 -7.72 23.10 12.36
N PHE A 195 -8.43 22.98 11.23
CA PHE A 195 -9.69 23.66 10.99
C PHE A 195 -10.78 23.35 12.02
N SER A 196 -10.84 22.09 12.45
CA SER A 196 -11.84 21.65 13.43
C SER A 196 -11.43 21.90 14.88
N ARG A 197 -10.25 22.46 15.12
CA ARG A 197 -9.64 22.57 16.47
C ARG A 197 -9.59 21.22 17.20
N GLY A 198 -9.19 20.18 16.47
CA GLY A 198 -9.04 18.83 16.99
C GLY A 198 -10.32 17.99 17.07
N ARG A 199 -11.51 18.55 16.72
CA ARG A 199 -12.78 17.81 16.77
C ARG A 199 -12.89 16.71 15.72
N CYS A 200 -12.25 16.89 14.56
CA CYS A 200 -12.18 15.89 13.49
C CYS A 200 -10.75 15.36 13.41
N ASP A 201 -10.56 14.10 13.76
CA ASP A 201 -9.27 13.44 13.67
C ASP A 201 -9.32 12.29 12.65
N PRO A 202 -8.75 12.45 11.45
CA PRO A 202 -8.67 11.36 10.47
C PRO A 202 -7.78 10.18 10.93
N GLY A 203 -7.03 10.33 12.00
CA GLY A 203 -6.30 9.23 12.64
C GLY A 203 -7.23 8.23 13.33
N ASP A 204 -8.43 8.67 13.74
CA ASP A 204 -9.49 7.75 14.17
C ASP A 204 -10.16 7.13 12.94
N VAL A 205 -9.72 5.90 12.62
CA VAL A 205 -10.21 5.14 11.46
C VAL A 205 -11.71 4.88 11.57
N ASP A 206 -12.22 4.54 12.75
CA ASP A 206 -13.64 4.25 12.94
C ASP A 206 -14.50 5.50 12.79
N ALA A 207 -14.07 6.64 13.33
CA ALA A 207 -14.75 7.92 13.10
C ALA A 207 -14.72 8.28 11.61
N THR A 208 -13.57 8.14 10.96
CA THR A 208 -13.43 8.43 9.52
C THR A 208 -14.36 7.55 8.68
N VAL A 209 -14.41 6.25 8.94
CA VAL A 209 -15.31 5.32 8.23
C VAL A 209 -16.77 5.67 8.46
N ARG A 210 -17.19 5.99 9.71
CA ARG A 210 -18.56 6.38 10.02
C ARG A 210 -19.05 7.61 9.21
N HIS A 211 -18.15 8.54 8.89
CA HIS A 211 -18.49 9.73 8.09
C HIS A 211 -18.30 9.48 6.58
N LEU A 212 -17.24 8.80 6.19
CA LEU A 212 -16.89 8.65 4.79
C LEU A 212 -17.80 7.67 4.04
N VAL A 213 -18.20 6.56 4.66
CA VAL A 213 -19.04 5.56 4.00
C VAL A 213 -20.42 6.12 3.59
N PRO A 214 -21.19 6.80 4.46
CA PRO A 214 -22.45 7.39 4.05
C PRO A 214 -22.29 8.50 2.99
N PHE A 215 -21.22 9.31 3.10
CA PHE A 215 -20.90 10.34 2.12
C PHE A 215 -20.65 9.74 0.74
N LEU A 216 -19.81 8.72 0.65
CA LEU A 216 -19.54 8.01 -0.61
C LEU A 216 -20.79 7.30 -1.13
N ALA A 217 -21.57 6.66 -0.27
CA ALA A 217 -22.80 5.98 -0.68
C ALA A 217 -23.82 6.97 -1.28
N ALA A 218 -23.95 8.17 -0.70
CA ALA A 218 -24.78 9.24 -1.26
C ALA A 218 -24.25 9.71 -2.63
N ALA A 219 -22.91 9.89 -2.75
CA ALA A 219 -22.29 10.24 -4.01
C ALA A 219 -22.50 9.16 -5.08
N PHE A 220 -22.40 7.89 -4.71
CA PHE A 220 -22.68 6.78 -5.65
C PHE A 220 -24.17 6.66 -6.03
N ARG A 221 -25.10 7.14 -5.22
CA ARG A 221 -26.54 7.17 -5.53
C ARG A 221 -27.01 8.45 -6.23
N SER A 222 -26.14 9.45 -6.37
CA SER A 222 -26.52 10.68 -7.08
C SER A 222 -26.99 10.37 -8.51
N ALA A 223 -27.82 11.25 -9.08
CA ALA A 223 -28.30 11.09 -10.45
C ALA A 223 -27.12 10.97 -11.42
N ALA A 224 -27.27 10.08 -12.43
CA ALA A 224 -26.29 9.98 -13.50
C ALA A 224 -26.25 11.31 -14.29
N ILE A 225 -25.03 11.70 -14.70
CA ILE A 225 -24.88 12.84 -15.59
C ILE A 225 -25.38 12.42 -16.98
N THR A 226 -26.49 12.98 -17.42
CA THR A 226 -26.93 12.84 -18.80
C THR A 226 -25.99 13.66 -19.69
N THR A 227 -24.95 13.00 -20.23
CA THR A 227 -24.14 13.63 -21.27
C THR A 227 -25.03 13.84 -22.48
N PRO A 228 -25.17 15.07 -23.03
CA PRO A 228 -25.87 15.26 -24.27
C PRO A 228 -25.25 14.36 -25.34
N ALA A 229 -26.08 13.58 -26.04
CA ALA A 229 -25.63 12.72 -27.14
C ALA A 229 -24.96 13.60 -28.20
N GLY A 230 -23.64 13.64 -28.25
CA GLY A 230 -22.95 14.46 -29.25
C GLY A 230 -21.50 14.83 -28.95
N ARG A 231 -20.63 13.85 -28.68
CA ARG A 231 -19.23 13.92 -29.10
C ARG A 231 -18.64 12.51 -29.06
N ARG A 232 -18.77 11.81 -30.17
CA ARG A 232 -17.90 10.66 -30.45
C ARG A 232 -16.46 11.19 -30.47
N PRO A 233 -15.51 10.57 -29.75
CA PRO A 233 -14.11 10.94 -29.89
C PRO A 233 -13.72 10.75 -31.35
N ALA A 234 -13.12 11.79 -31.95
CA ALA A 234 -12.58 11.73 -33.31
C ALA A 234 -11.61 10.53 -33.39
N ARG A 235 -11.91 9.59 -34.26
CA ARG A 235 -11.00 8.49 -34.59
C ARG A 235 -9.65 9.11 -34.98
N ALA A 236 -8.62 8.84 -34.18
CA ALA A 236 -7.26 9.20 -34.54
C ALA A 236 -6.96 8.61 -35.92
N ALA A 237 -6.82 9.49 -36.92
CA ALA A 237 -6.43 9.13 -38.28
C ALA A 237 -5.05 8.46 -38.19
N ARG A 238 -4.99 7.17 -38.48
CA ARG A 238 -3.74 6.47 -38.74
C ARG A 238 -3.09 7.16 -39.97
N ARG A 239 -2.05 7.95 -39.70
CA ARG A 239 -1.14 8.37 -40.79
C ARG A 239 -0.26 7.16 -41.13
N ARG A 240 -0.29 6.80 -42.40
CA ARG A 240 0.64 5.87 -43.07
C ARG A 240 2.03 6.48 -43.14
#